data_04e4068512f03ce54142a2d1f5a165c3
#
_entry.id   04e4068512f03ce54142a2d1f5a165c3
#
_cell.length_a   1.000
_cell.length_b   1.000
_cell.length_c   1.000
_cell.angle_alpha   90.00
_cell.angle_beta   90.00
_cell.angle_gamma   90.00
#
_symmetry.space_group_name_H-M   'P 1'
#
loop_
_entity.id
_entity.type
_entity.pdbx_description
1 polymer ?
#
loop_
_entity_poly.entity_id
_entity_poly.type
_entity_poly.pdbx_seq_one_letter_code
_entity_poly.pdbx_strand_id
1 'polypeptide(L)'
;MKKTKKIAIAAILAAFGVVILYLGALIEVLDLSVALLASFLILFCMVELGKSASLAVYLITALLSLLLLPNKSPALLYAAIFGYMPITKFLFERTYRWLSWLLKLLLFNISAVLTGYFGWKLLGFTMENRFGLDPIFVVLIYLVLANAAFIV
;
A
#
# COMPACT_ATOMS: atom_id res chain seq x y z
N MET A 1 -16.53 -19.72 -12.57
CA MET A 1 -17.04 -19.64 -11.17
C MET A 1 -18.34 -18.85 -11.13
N LYS A 2 -19.35 -19.27 -10.35
CA LYS A 2 -20.62 -18.53 -10.16
C LYS A 2 -20.32 -17.17 -9.51
N LYS A 3 -21.02 -16.09 -9.90
CA LYS A 3 -20.79 -14.71 -9.39
C LYS A 3 -20.82 -14.65 -7.85
N THR A 4 -21.76 -15.34 -7.23
CA THR A 4 -21.92 -15.41 -5.76
C THR A 4 -20.66 -15.96 -5.07
N LYS A 5 -20.05 -17.03 -5.61
CA LYS A 5 -18.83 -17.61 -5.06
C LYS A 5 -17.64 -16.63 -5.13
N LYS A 6 -17.55 -15.87 -6.23
CA LYS A 6 -16.50 -14.82 -6.37
C LYS A 6 -16.64 -13.73 -5.31
N ILE A 7 -17.87 -13.26 -5.08
CA ILE A 7 -18.14 -12.22 -4.07
C ILE A 7 -17.84 -12.73 -2.66
N ALA A 8 -18.22 -13.96 -2.34
CA ALA A 8 -17.95 -14.55 -1.04
C ALA A 8 -16.44 -14.67 -0.77
N ILE A 9 -15.66 -15.16 -1.74
CA ILE A 9 -14.20 -15.27 -1.61
C ILE A 9 -13.58 -13.87 -1.48
N ALA A 10 -14.02 -12.90 -2.28
CA ALA A 10 -13.53 -11.52 -2.20
C ALA A 10 -13.80 -10.90 -0.82
N ALA A 11 -14.98 -11.12 -0.25
CA ALA A 11 -15.32 -10.64 1.09
C ALA A 11 -14.44 -11.27 2.18
N ILE A 12 -14.20 -12.58 2.09
CA ILE A 12 -13.31 -13.29 3.03
C ILE A 12 -11.87 -12.74 2.93
N LEU A 13 -11.37 -12.54 1.72
CA LEU A 13 -10.03 -11.98 1.51
C LEU A 13 -9.92 -10.54 2.04
N ALA A 14 -10.95 -9.72 1.85
CA ALA A 14 -10.98 -8.37 2.41
C ALA A 14 -10.97 -8.39 3.94
N ALA A 15 -11.81 -9.21 4.56
CA ALA A 15 -11.85 -9.38 6.01
C ALA A 15 -10.50 -9.87 6.56
N PHE A 16 -9.88 -10.85 5.90
CA PHE A 16 -8.57 -11.38 6.30
C PHE A 16 -7.47 -10.32 6.18
N GLY A 17 -7.51 -9.50 5.13
CA GLY A 17 -6.61 -8.36 4.96
C GLY A 17 -6.71 -7.35 6.10
N VAL A 18 -7.94 -7.00 6.52
CA VAL A 18 -8.16 -6.10 7.66
C VAL A 18 -7.62 -6.70 8.96
N VAL A 19 -7.85 -8.00 9.19
CA VAL A 19 -7.34 -8.70 10.39
C VAL A 19 -5.82 -8.68 10.43
N ILE A 20 -5.13 -8.97 9.32
CA ILE A 20 -3.66 -8.90 9.24
C ILE A 20 -3.17 -7.49 9.58
N LEU A 21 -3.76 -6.46 8.97
CA LEU A 21 -3.40 -5.07 9.23
C LEU A 21 -3.69 -4.67 10.69
N TYR A 22 -4.78 -5.17 11.27
CA TYR A 22 -5.13 -4.91 12.66
C TYR A 22 -4.12 -5.53 13.64
N LEU A 23 -3.72 -6.77 13.40
CA LEU A 23 -2.68 -7.43 14.22
C LEU A 23 -1.34 -6.68 14.11
N GLY A 24 -1.00 -6.18 12.93
CA GLY A 24 0.19 -5.34 12.74
C GLY A 24 0.10 -4.02 13.49
N ALA A 25 -1.07 -3.39 13.49
CA ALA A 25 -1.28 -2.13 14.22
C ALA A 25 -1.10 -2.24 15.74
N LEU A 26 -1.16 -3.44 16.30
CA LEU A 26 -0.87 -3.72 17.71
C LEU A 26 0.64 -3.83 17.98
N ILE A 27 1.43 -4.13 16.96
CA ILE A 27 2.87 -4.33 17.05
C ILE A 27 3.55 -3.35 16.09
N GLU A 28 3.84 -2.15 16.58
CA GLU A 28 4.33 -1.00 15.77
C GLU A 28 5.53 -1.33 14.86
N VAL A 29 6.38 -2.29 15.24
CA VAL A 29 7.57 -2.70 14.46
C VAL A 29 7.18 -3.46 13.18
N LEU A 30 5.99 -4.04 13.10
CA LEU A 30 5.56 -4.90 11.99
C LEU A 30 4.73 -4.20 10.90
N ASP A 31 4.53 -2.90 11.00
CA ASP A 31 3.68 -2.11 10.09
C ASP A 31 3.97 -2.38 8.61
N LEU A 32 5.23 -2.37 8.22
CA LEU A 32 5.66 -2.62 6.85
C LEU A 32 5.41 -4.08 6.42
N SER A 33 5.73 -5.02 7.31
CA SER A 33 5.61 -6.46 7.01
C SER A 33 4.15 -6.89 6.83
N VAL A 34 3.25 -6.37 7.68
CA VAL A 34 1.81 -6.70 7.56
C VAL A 34 1.16 -6.02 6.36
N ALA A 35 1.60 -4.81 5.99
CA ALA A 35 1.13 -4.15 4.77
C ALA A 35 1.55 -4.95 3.52
N LEU A 36 2.77 -5.49 3.49
CA LEU A 36 3.23 -6.41 2.47
C LEU A 36 2.41 -7.70 2.43
N LEU A 37 2.18 -8.36 3.58
CA LEU A 37 1.37 -9.57 3.66
C LEU A 37 -0.07 -9.35 3.16
N ALA A 38 -0.69 -8.22 3.53
CA ALA A 38 -2.00 -7.85 3.02
C ALA A 38 -2.01 -7.62 1.49
N SER A 39 -0.91 -7.11 0.93
CA SER A 39 -0.72 -6.97 -0.52
C SER A 39 -0.69 -8.32 -1.26
N PHE A 40 -0.14 -9.37 -0.65
CA PHE A 40 -0.17 -10.72 -1.23
C PHE A 40 -1.59 -11.26 -1.39
N LEU A 41 -2.52 -10.91 -0.49
CA LEU A 41 -3.94 -11.27 -0.66
C LEU A 41 -4.56 -10.63 -1.91
N ILE A 42 -4.16 -9.40 -2.22
CA ILE A 42 -4.60 -8.73 -3.46
C ILE A 42 -4.03 -9.44 -4.69
N LEU A 43 -2.75 -9.84 -4.63
CA LEU A 43 -2.12 -10.60 -5.71
C LEU A 43 -2.86 -11.94 -5.94
N PHE A 44 -3.15 -12.66 -4.88
CA PHE A 44 -3.94 -13.91 -4.96
C PHE A 44 -5.34 -13.65 -5.54
N CYS A 45 -6.02 -12.61 -5.05
CA CYS A 45 -7.32 -12.21 -5.57
C CYS A 45 -7.26 -11.87 -7.07
N MET A 46 -6.17 -11.23 -7.52
CA MET A 46 -5.95 -10.85 -8.91
C MET A 46 -5.87 -12.07 -9.82
N VAL A 47 -5.16 -13.11 -9.39
CA VAL A 47 -4.98 -14.35 -10.15
C VAL A 47 -6.30 -15.16 -10.20
N GLU A 48 -6.98 -15.31 -9.08
CA GLU A 48 -8.16 -16.19 -8.96
C GLU A 48 -9.47 -15.53 -9.40
N LEU A 49 -9.70 -14.28 -9.05
CA LEU A 49 -10.98 -13.59 -9.21
C LEU A 49 -10.96 -12.53 -10.31
N GLY A 50 -9.77 -12.05 -10.66
CA GLY A 50 -9.55 -11.04 -11.70
C GLY A 50 -9.56 -9.60 -11.18
N LYS A 51 -9.31 -8.65 -12.09
CA LYS A 51 -9.04 -7.23 -11.79
C LYS A 51 -10.13 -6.52 -10.98
N SER A 52 -11.40 -6.70 -11.37
CA SER A 52 -12.52 -6.00 -10.73
C SER A 52 -12.69 -6.42 -9.27
N ALA A 53 -12.55 -7.71 -8.99
CA ALA A 53 -12.64 -8.22 -7.62
C ALA A 53 -11.46 -7.76 -6.77
N SER A 54 -10.23 -7.76 -7.32
CA SER A 54 -9.04 -7.31 -6.61
C SER A 54 -9.11 -5.84 -6.24
N LEU A 55 -9.61 -5.00 -7.15
CA LEU A 55 -9.80 -3.58 -6.88
C LEU A 55 -10.84 -3.35 -5.78
N ALA A 56 -11.93 -4.12 -5.80
CA ALA A 56 -12.94 -4.06 -4.75
C ALA A 56 -12.37 -4.51 -3.39
N VAL A 57 -11.62 -5.63 -3.35
CA VAL A 57 -10.97 -6.11 -2.13
C VAL A 57 -9.99 -5.07 -1.60
N TYR A 58 -9.15 -4.49 -2.47
CA TYR A 58 -8.22 -3.43 -2.10
C TYR A 58 -8.93 -2.24 -1.45
N LEU A 59 -9.95 -1.69 -2.11
CA LEU A 59 -10.68 -0.52 -1.62
C LEU A 59 -11.38 -0.80 -0.28
N ILE A 60 -12.05 -1.96 -0.17
CA ILE A 60 -12.73 -2.35 1.07
C ILE A 60 -11.73 -2.52 2.20
N THR A 61 -10.64 -3.25 1.97
CA THR A 61 -9.59 -3.44 2.99
C THR A 61 -8.97 -2.11 3.41
N ALA A 62 -8.64 -1.22 2.45
CA ALA A 62 -8.06 0.09 2.74
C ALA A 62 -9.01 0.96 3.57
N LEU A 63 -10.29 1.06 3.16
CA LEU A 63 -11.29 1.86 3.88
C LEU A 63 -11.54 1.31 5.29
N LEU A 64 -11.78 0.01 5.42
CA LEU A 64 -12.05 -0.61 6.72
C LEU A 64 -10.83 -0.51 7.65
N SER A 65 -9.62 -0.73 7.16
CA SER A 65 -8.42 -0.60 7.98
C SER A 65 -8.19 0.83 8.44
N LEU A 66 -8.39 1.84 7.59
CA LEU A 66 -8.29 3.24 7.98
C LEU A 66 -9.33 3.65 9.04
N LEU A 67 -10.50 3.03 9.03
CA LEU A 67 -11.56 3.30 10.02
C LEU A 67 -11.35 2.55 11.33
N LEU A 68 -10.98 1.27 11.27
CA LEU A 68 -11.00 0.35 12.42
C LEU A 68 -9.68 0.30 13.18
N LEU A 69 -8.53 0.54 12.52
CA LEU A 69 -7.24 0.39 13.18
C LEU A 69 -6.98 1.52 14.19
N PRO A 70 -6.48 1.18 15.39
CA PRO A 70 -6.07 2.18 16.39
C PRO A 70 -4.86 2.98 15.90
N ASN A 71 -3.83 2.31 15.38
CA ASN A 71 -2.70 2.91 14.69
C ASN A 71 -2.96 2.88 13.17
N LYS A 72 -2.95 4.06 12.55
CA LYS A 72 -3.23 4.23 11.10
C LYS A 72 -2.03 3.92 10.21
N SER A 73 -0.84 3.75 10.80
CA SER A 73 0.41 3.55 10.05
C SER A 73 0.36 2.39 9.05
N PRO A 74 0.04 1.13 9.46
CA PRO A 74 -0.01 0.02 8.51
C PRO A 74 -1.13 0.17 7.48
N ALA A 75 -2.26 0.80 7.86
CA ALA A 75 -3.35 1.07 6.93
C ALA A 75 -2.96 2.06 5.84
N LEU A 76 -2.23 3.13 6.20
CA LEU A 76 -1.71 4.11 5.24
C LEU A 76 -0.66 3.50 4.32
N LEU A 77 0.30 2.73 4.87
CA LEU A 77 1.30 2.02 4.07
C LEU A 77 0.65 1.06 3.06
N TYR A 78 -0.34 0.31 3.52
CA TYR A 78 -1.11 -0.57 2.65
C TYR A 78 -1.87 0.21 1.57
N ALA A 79 -2.67 1.20 1.97
CA ALA A 79 -3.51 1.95 1.05
C ALA A 79 -2.69 2.75 0.03
N ALA A 80 -1.60 3.39 0.47
CA ALA A 80 -0.84 4.30 -0.37
C ALA A 80 0.28 3.62 -1.19
N ILE A 81 0.85 2.51 -0.73
CA ILE A 81 2.01 1.89 -1.40
C ILE A 81 1.70 0.46 -1.83
N PHE A 82 1.43 -0.44 -0.89
CA PHE A 82 1.45 -1.87 -1.15
C PHE A 82 0.18 -2.42 -1.78
N GLY A 83 -0.99 -1.92 -1.41
CA GLY A 83 -2.27 -2.52 -1.80
C GLY A 83 -2.58 -2.40 -3.29
N TYR A 84 -2.23 -1.30 -3.94
CA TYR A 84 -2.47 -1.13 -5.37
C TYR A 84 -1.35 -1.68 -6.25
N MET A 85 -0.15 -1.93 -5.71
CA MET A 85 1.02 -2.41 -6.48
C MET A 85 0.73 -3.65 -7.33
N PRO A 86 0.12 -4.72 -6.82
CA PRO A 86 -0.19 -5.89 -7.63
C PRO A 86 -1.11 -5.57 -8.80
N ILE A 87 -2.07 -4.66 -8.59
CA ILE A 87 -3.05 -4.28 -9.60
C ILE A 87 -2.39 -3.46 -10.71
N THR A 88 -1.58 -2.48 -10.34
CA THR A 88 -0.87 -1.61 -11.30
C THR A 88 0.21 -2.38 -12.07
N LYS A 89 0.94 -3.27 -11.41
CA LYS A 89 1.90 -4.15 -12.06
C LYS A 89 1.25 -4.91 -13.22
N PHE A 90 0.12 -5.56 -12.95
CA PHE A 90 -0.60 -6.31 -13.97
C PHE A 90 -1.19 -5.44 -15.09
N LEU A 91 -1.60 -4.21 -14.79
CA LEU A 91 -2.11 -3.27 -15.80
C LEU A 91 -0.99 -2.75 -16.71
N PHE A 92 0.16 -2.44 -16.13
CA PHE A 92 1.27 -1.84 -16.87
C PHE A 92 2.11 -2.86 -17.63
N GLU A 93 2.14 -4.13 -17.25
CA GLU A 93 2.81 -5.19 -18.01
C GLU A 93 2.20 -5.43 -19.40
N ARG A 94 0.99 -4.93 -19.64
CA ARG A 94 0.35 -4.91 -20.98
C ARG A 94 0.81 -3.77 -21.88
N THR A 95 1.58 -2.81 -21.36
CA THR A 95 2.02 -1.61 -22.06
C THR A 95 3.49 -1.73 -22.44
N TYR A 96 3.99 -0.87 -23.33
CA TYR A 96 5.40 -0.84 -23.71
C TYR A 96 6.30 -0.80 -22.46
N ARG A 97 7.34 -1.64 -22.46
CA ARG A 97 8.23 -1.87 -21.32
C ARG A 97 8.79 -0.59 -20.67
N TRP A 98 9.16 0.38 -21.49
CA TRP A 98 9.65 1.70 -21.06
C TRP A 98 8.59 2.54 -20.36
N LEU A 99 7.40 2.61 -20.97
CA LEU A 99 6.28 3.39 -20.43
C LEU A 99 5.75 2.78 -19.12
N SER A 100 5.72 1.46 -19.04
CA SER A 100 5.38 0.71 -17.83
C SER A 100 6.31 1.06 -16.68
N TRP A 101 7.61 1.13 -16.94
CA TRP A 101 8.62 1.44 -15.92
C TRP A 101 8.49 2.88 -15.40
N LEU A 102 8.34 3.85 -16.31
CA LEU A 102 8.10 5.26 -15.99
C LEU A 102 6.81 5.46 -15.16
N LEU A 103 5.72 4.81 -15.56
CA LEU A 103 4.44 4.91 -14.85
C LEU A 103 4.51 4.31 -13.45
N LYS A 104 5.17 3.16 -13.26
CA LYS A 104 5.38 2.54 -11.95
C LYS A 104 6.17 3.48 -11.02
N LEU A 105 7.25 4.06 -11.53
CA LEU A 105 8.12 4.96 -10.78
C LEU A 105 7.40 6.27 -10.40
N LEU A 106 6.63 6.84 -11.33
CA LEU A 106 5.84 8.05 -11.09
C LEU A 106 4.75 7.79 -10.04
N LEU A 107 4.05 6.69 -10.16
CA LEU A 107 2.98 6.31 -9.23
C LEU A 107 3.53 6.03 -7.84
N PHE A 108 4.70 5.38 -7.75
CA PHE A 108 5.40 5.14 -6.49
C PHE A 108 5.81 6.46 -5.81
N ASN A 109 6.38 7.41 -6.57
CA ASN A 109 6.78 8.71 -6.01
C ASN A 109 5.58 9.54 -5.53
N ILE A 110 4.50 9.60 -6.30
CA ILE A 110 3.26 10.27 -5.88
C ILE A 110 2.74 9.64 -4.58
N SER A 111 2.72 8.33 -4.52
CA SER A 111 2.27 7.58 -3.36
C SER A 111 3.15 7.81 -2.13
N ALA A 112 4.47 7.83 -2.29
CA ALA A 112 5.41 8.12 -1.21
C ALA A 112 5.23 9.54 -0.66
N VAL A 113 5.04 10.54 -1.52
CA VAL A 113 4.76 11.93 -1.11
C VAL A 113 3.43 12.03 -0.38
N LEU A 114 2.38 11.39 -0.89
CA LEU A 114 1.07 11.36 -0.23
C LEU A 114 1.15 10.71 1.14
N THR A 115 1.84 9.57 1.25
CA THR A 115 2.02 8.87 2.54
C THR A 115 2.78 9.75 3.54
N GLY A 116 3.83 10.43 3.09
CA GLY A 116 4.58 11.39 3.92
C GLY A 116 3.71 12.56 4.40
N TYR A 117 2.92 13.15 3.50
CA TYR A 117 2.03 14.27 3.82
C TYR A 117 0.91 13.85 4.79
N PHE A 118 0.23 12.74 4.52
CA PHE A 118 -0.83 12.23 5.39
C PHE A 118 -0.27 11.71 6.72
N GLY A 119 0.90 11.08 6.73
CA GLY A 119 1.60 10.66 7.93
C GLY A 119 1.89 11.85 8.85
N TRP A 120 2.42 12.93 8.28
CA TRP A 120 2.67 14.16 9.05
C TRP A 120 1.39 14.78 9.59
N LYS A 121 0.35 14.92 8.76
CA LYS A 121 -0.88 15.63 9.12
C LYS A 121 -1.84 14.83 10.02
N LEU A 122 -1.94 13.50 9.82
CA LEU A 122 -2.89 12.64 10.54
C LEU A 122 -2.26 11.92 11.72
N LEU A 123 -0.98 11.54 11.63
CA LEU A 123 -0.29 10.77 12.65
C LEU A 123 0.61 11.64 13.54
N GLY A 124 0.74 12.93 13.21
CA GLY A 124 1.58 13.83 13.98
C GLY A 124 3.06 13.40 14.00
N PHE A 125 3.52 12.70 12.97
CA PHE A 125 4.95 12.39 12.84
C PHE A 125 5.71 13.71 12.76
N THR A 126 6.16 14.19 13.90
CA THR A 126 7.16 15.23 13.94
C THR A 126 8.47 14.61 13.44
N MET A 127 8.95 15.10 12.31
CA MET A 127 10.34 14.80 11.93
C MET A 127 11.20 15.42 13.02
N GLU A 128 11.56 14.62 14.05
CA GLU A 128 12.62 15.03 14.96
C GLU A 128 13.88 15.22 14.12
N ASN A 129 14.27 16.46 13.97
CA ASN A 129 15.51 16.83 13.29
C ASN A 129 16.74 16.38 14.11
N ARG A 130 16.93 15.04 14.21
CA ARG A 130 18.12 14.46 14.87
C ARG A 130 19.42 14.85 14.19
N PHE A 131 19.36 15.32 12.94
CA PHE A 131 20.53 15.64 12.14
C PHE A 131 20.69 17.13 11.82
N GLY A 132 19.81 18.02 12.31
CA GLY A 132 19.89 19.46 12.03
C GLY A 132 19.77 19.83 10.55
N LEU A 133 19.21 18.92 9.73
CA LEU A 133 19.03 19.13 8.29
C LEU A 133 17.66 19.77 8.03
N ASP A 134 17.61 20.64 7.02
CA ASP A 134 16.33 21.19 6.57
C ASP A 134 15.35 20.06 6.19
N PRO A 135 14.05 20.19 6.53
CA PRO A 135 13.04 19.16 6.23
C PRO A 135 13.01 18.75 4.75
N ILE A 136 13.35 19.67 3.85
CA ILE A 136 13.42 19.42 2.41
C ILE A 136 14.52 18.39 2.08
N PHE A 137 15.71 18.49 2.71
CA PHE A 137 16.79 17.53 2.50
C PHE A 137 16.45 16.14 3.01
N VAL A 138 15.75 16.03 4.13
CA VAL A 138 15.27 14.75 4.69
C VAL A 138 14.29 14.07 3.73
N VAL A 139 13.35 14.83 3.17
CA VAL A 139 12.39 14.32 2.17
C VAL A 139 13.11 13.87 0.89
N LEU A 140 14.10 14.64 0.41
CA LEU A 140 14.90 14.28 -0.76
C LEU A 140 15.68 12.98 -0.54
N ILE A 141 16.35 12.83 0.59
CA ILE A 141 17.09 11.62 0.95
C ILE A 141 16.14 10.43 1.02
N TYR A 142 14.97 10.60 1.66
CA TYR A 142 13.94 9.56 1.73
C TYR A 142 13.47 9.13 0.33
N LEU A 143 13.17 10.07 -0.56
CA LEU A 143 12.76 9.78 -1.94
C LEU A 143 13.87 9.06 -2.72
N VAL A 144 15.12 9.47 -2.58
CA VAL A 144 16.25 8.82 -3.26
C VAL A 144 16.42 7.38 -2.76
N LEU A 145 16.41 7.16 -1.45
CA LEU A 145 16.52 5.81 -0.87
C LEU A 145 15.32 4.92 -1.23
N ALA A 146 14.11 5.45 -1.19
CA ALA A 146 12.91 4.72 -1.56
C ALA A 146 12.91 4.33 -3.05
N ASN A 147 13.37 5.22 -3.94
CA ASN A 147 13.52 4.91 -5.36
C ASN A 147 14.65 3.89 -5.61
N ALA A 148 15.77 3.99 -4.90
CA ALA A 148 16.84 3.01 -4.98
C ALA A 148 16.35 1.61 -4.57
N ALA A 149 15.60 1.50 -3.47
CA ALA A 149 14.98 0.25 -3.02
C ALA A 149 13.91 -0.28 -3.99
N PHE A 150 13.26 0.59 -4.74
CA PHE A 150 12.25 0.19 -5.75
C PHE A 150 12.88 -0.37 -7.04
N ILE A 151 14.10 0.07 -7.37
CA ILE A 151 14.83 -0.34 -8.58
C ILE A 151 15.54 -1.68 -8.39
N VAL A 152 15.96 -2.00 -7.17
CA VAL A 152 16.63 -3.28 -6.80
C VAL A 152 15.62 -4.40 -6.71
#